data_2aadba92e0c61b9b9d9a5b87504b0fc1
#
_entry.id   2aadba92e0c61b9b9d9a5b87504b0fc1
#
_cell.length_a   1.000
_cell.length_b   1.000
_cell.length_c   1.000
_cell.angle_alpha   90.00
_cell.angle_beta   90.00
_cell.angle_gamma   90.00
#
_symmetry.space_group_name_H-M   'P 1'
#
loop_
_entity.id
_entity.type
_entity.pdbx_description
1 polymer ?
#
loop_
_entity_poly.entity_id
_entity_poly.type
_entity_poly.pdbx_seq_one_letter_code
_entity_poly.pdbx_strand_id
1 'polypeptide(L)'
;MAVAAGALPAADLFAQGTTSDVRGAKSLRAHAQLRGLLVGCAVVPGKLHGERDYADLVGAQANILVAENAMKWKALRPAPDKFDFRGADAILAFASRHGQKVRGHNLCWHEALPDWFAGTVTKDNARQIFTEHIRTVAGRYARKLHSWDVVNEAIDTKSGRPDGLRKSPWLELIGPEYIDVAFRTARAADPKALLTYNDYGIEEDSAEQTAKREGVLQLVQGMKKRGVPIDAVGVQSHLSASDPLPGAGLREFVRELGRMKLQVFVTELDINERKVEGSVAERDAAVARVYKDYVTMMVAEPNVSAVLTWGITDRYTWLDAPKYARPDGQPQGCLPFDANYEPAPAFFALRDALDSRRSNEQ
;
A
#
# COMPACT_ATOMS: atom_id res chain seq x y z
N MET A 1 -34.29 45.62 1.95
CA MET A 1 -32.94 45.46 2.56
C MET A 1 -32.57 44.01 2.43
N ALA A 2 -31.68 43.71 1.50
CA ALA A 2 -31.16 42.35 1.28
C ALA A 2 -29.82 42.26 2.04
N VAL A 3 -29.72 41.30 2.95
CA VAL A 3 -28.50 40.98 3.67
C VAL A 3 -27.70 40.03 2.79
N ALA A 4 -26.56 40.51 2.28
CA ALA A 4 -25.59 39.69 1.57
C ALA A 4 -24.83 38.82 2.57
N ALA A 5 -24.98 37.50 2.48
CA ALA A 5 -24.13 36.56 3.19
C ALA A 5 -22.77 36.53 2.47
N GLY A 6 -21.76 37.12 3.09
CA GLY A 6 -20.39 37.03 2.62
C GLY A 6 -19.83 35.62 2.84
N ALA A 7 -19.51 34.93 1.76
CA ALA A 7 -18.72 33.72 1.80
C ALA A 7 -17.29 34.09 2.19
N LEU A 8 -16.80 33.57 3.32
CA LEU A 8 -15.39 33.65 3.68
C LEU A 8 -14.56 32.80 2.71
N PRO A 9 -13.39 33.29 2.26
CA PRO A 9 -12.55 32.51 1.37
C PRO A 9 -11.97 31.28 2.11
N ALA A 10 -12.05 30.12 1.46
CA ALA A 10 -11.52 28.84 1.97
C ALA A 10 -9.97 28.76 2.03
N ALA A 11 -9.28 29.90 1.95
CA ALA A 11 -7.82 29.95 1.79
C ALA A 11 -7.00 29.84 3.09
N ASP A 12 -7.61 29.83 4.27
CA ASP A 12 -6.85 29.89 5.55
C ASP A 12 -6.81 28.58 6.36
N LEU A 13 -7.16 27.43 5.77
CA LEU A 13 -7.24 26.18 6.53
C LEU A 13 -5.93 25.39 6.64
N PHE A 14 -4.90 25.75 5.88
CA PHE A 14 -3.61 25.04 5.92
C PHE A 14 -2.46 26.05 6.02
N ALA A 15 -2.22 26.56 7.22
CA ALA A 15 -0.98 27.29 7.49
C ALA A 15 0.21 26.34 7.22
N GLN A 16 1.14 26.73 6.34
CA GLN A 16 2.37 25.99 6.11
C GLN A 16 3.13 25.95 7.45
N GLY A 17 3.17 24.76 8.07
CA GLY A 17 3.94 24.53 9.29
C GLY A 17 5.44 24.63 8.97
N THR A 18 6.22 25.09 9.92
CA THR A 18 7.68 25.02 9.80
C THR A 18 8.13 23.57 9.94
N THR A 19 9.32 23.19 9.43
CA THR A 19 9.90 21.84 9.55
C THR A 19 9.94 21.33 10.99
N SER A 20 9.99 22.21 12.00
CA SER A 20 9.86 21.89 13.43
C SER A 20 8.47 21.31 13.80
N ASP A 21 7.43 21.62 13.06
CA ASP A 21 6.06 21.19 13.34
C ASP A 21 5.74 19.77 12.85
N VAL A 22 6.67 19.10 12.21
CA VAL A 22 6.46 17.77 11.65
C VAL A 22 7.35 16.69 12.27
N ARG A 23 8.19 17.03 13.24
CA ARG A 23 9.10 16.07 13.91
C ARG A 23 8.66 15.77 15.35
N GLY A 24 9.25 14.71 15.92
CA GLY A 24 8.97 14.30 17.30
C GLY A 24 7.49 14.00 17.52
N ALA A 25 6.88 14.63 18.52
CA ALA A 25 5.47 14.44 18.86
C ALA A 25 4.49 14.86 17.76
N LYS A 26 4.92 15.69 16.80
CA LYS A 26 4.10 16.17 15.69
C LYS A 26 4.27 15.36 14.40
N SER A 27 5.06 14.28 14.44
CA SER A 27 5.26 13.38 13.28
C SER A 27 4.07 12.47 13.04
N LEU A 28 3.89 12.01 11.79
CA LEU A 28 2.87 11.00 11.45
C LEU A 28 3.00 9.77 12.35
N ARG A 29 4.24 9.32 12.58
CA ARG A 29 4.56 8.19 13.44
C ARG A 29 4.00 8.36 14.85
N ALA A 30 4.22 9.53 15.48
CA ALA A 30 3.76 9.78 16.83
C ALA A 30 2.23 9.81 16.93
N HIS A 31 1.57 10.51 15.99
CA HIS A 31 0.11 10.58 15.93
C HIS A 31 -0.52 9.19 15.71
N ALA A 32 0.00 8.40 14.78
CA ALA A 32 -0.48 7.03 14.55
C ALA A 32 -0.30 6.14 15.79
N GLN A 33 0.84 6.23 16.49
CA GLN A 33 1.10 5.45 17.70
C GLN A 33 0.10 5.75 18.83
N LEU A 34 -0.28 7.00 19.02
CA LEU A 34 -1.30 7.39 19.98
C LEU A 34 -2.68 6.79 19.69
N ARG A 35 -2.92 6.39 18.45
CA ARG A 35 -4.19 5.79 17.98
C ARG A 35 -4.11 4.28 17.75
N GLY A 36 -3.01 3.65 18.14
CA GLY A 36 -2.79 2.22 17.92
C GLY A 36 -2.69 1.83 16.43
N LEU A 37 -2.30 2.79 15.56
CA LEU A 37 -2.13 2.60 14.13
C LEU A 37 -0.66 2.44 13.75
N LEU A 38 -0.44 1.75 12.64
CA LEU A 38 0.82 1.81 11.92
C LEU A 38 0.70 2.81 10.77
N VAL A 39 1.71 3.67 10.62
CA VAL A 39 1.83 4.59 9.48
C VAL A 39 3.21 4.47 8.89
N GLY A 40 3.30 4.51 7.56
CA GLY A 40 4.58 4.38 6.90
C GLY A 40 4.56 4.59 5.41
N CYS A 41 5.59 4.11 4.74
CA CYS A 41 5.73 4.34 3.31
C CYS A 41 6.53 3.23 2.62
N ALA A 42 6.38 3.19 1.28
CA ALA A 42 7.27 2.43 0.42
C ALA A 42 8.64 3.10 0.38
N VAL A 43 9.71 2.28 0.37
CA VAL A 43 11.09 2.76 0.41
C VAL A 43 11.99 2.04 -0.60
N VAL A 44 12.99 2.79 -1.08
CA VAL A 44 14.05 2.31 -1.97
C VAL A 44 15.36 2.18 -1.18
N PRO A 45 16.00 0.99 -1.10
CA PRO A 45 17.17 0.79 -0.26
C PRO A 45 18.35 1.71 -0.62
N GLY A 46 18.57 2.00 -1.92
CA GLY A 46 19.62 2.90 -2.36
C GLY A 46 19.45 4.33 -1.83
N LYS A 47 18.21 4.81 -1.70
CA LYS A 47 17.90 6.13 -1.15
C LYS A 47 18.11 6.18 0.37
N LEU A 48 17.70 5.13 1.09
CA LEU A 48 17.92 5.02 2.54
C LEU A 48 19.41 5.05 2.93
N HIS A 49 20.31 4.64 2.03
CA HIS A 49 21.74 4.62 2.29
C HIS A 49 22.48 5.82 1.69
N GLY A 50 22.03 6.31 0.55
CA GLY A 50 22.73 7.33 -0.22
C GLY A 50 22.28 8.78 0.08
N GLU A 51 21.11 8.95 0.70
CA GLU A 51 20.49 10.28 0.88
C GLU A 51 20.07 10.48 2.34
N ARG A 52 20.86 11.27 3.05
CA ARG A 52 20.65 11.51 4.49
C ARG A 52 19.29 12.11 4.79
N ASP A 53 18.88 13.15 4.04
CA ASP A 53 17.62 13.85 4.29
C ASP A 53 16.41 12.93 4.08
N TYR A 54 16.47 12.06 3.05
CA TYR A 54 15.45 11.02 2.84
C TYR A 54 15.42 10.02 3.99
N ALA A 55 16.57 9.53 4.42
CA ALA A 55 16.68 8.58 5.52
C ALA A 55 16.17 9.17 6.84
N ASP A 56 16.55 10.40 7.16
CA ASP A 56 16.11 11.13 8.35
C ASP A 56 14.59 11.37 8.32
N LEU A 57 14.02 11.70 7.15
CA LEU A 57 12.58 11.86 6.97
C LEU A 57 11.83 10.55 7.22
N VAL A 58 12.24 9.46 6.55
CA VAL A 58 11.63 8.13 6.73
C VAL A 58 11.74 7.66 8.18
N GLY A 59 12.90 7.89 8.81
CA GLY A 59 13.14 7.54 10.20
C GLY A 59 12.22 8.29 11.19
N ALA A 60 11.94 9.55 10.89
CA ALA A 60 11.12 10.42 11.75
C ALA A 60 9.60 10.16 11.58
N GLN A 61 9.14 9.84 10.36
CA GLN A 61 7.72 9.84 10.02
C GLN A 61 7.07 8.47 10.04
N ALA A 62 7.82 7.39 9.82
CA ALA A 62 7.28 6.05 9.68
C ALA A 62 7.51 5.17 10.91
N ASN A 63 6.56 4.30 11.25
CA ASN A 63 6.74 3.17 12.18
C ASN A 63 6.61 1.80 11.49
N ILE A 64 6.30 1.79 10.18
CA ILE A 64 6.31 0.61 9.32
C ILE A 64 6.80 0.99 7.93
N LEU A 65 7.59 0.12 7.30
CA LEU A 65 8.11 0.29 5.94
C LEU A 65 7.65 -0.85 5.04
N VAL A 66 7.56 -0.59 3.73
CA VAL A 66 7.40 -1.61 2.70
C VAL A 66 8.48 -1.43 1.63
N ALA A 67 9.02 -2.54 1.12
CA ALA A 67 9.97 -2.49 0.02
C ALA A 67 9.25 -2.19 -1.28
N GLU A 68 9.53 -1.05 -1.94
CA GLU A 68 8.91 -0.70 -3.22
C GLU A 68 9.18 -1.76 -4.30
N ASN A 69 10.46 -2.17 -4.47
CA ASN A 69 10.85 -3.15 -5.48
C ASN A 69 11.79 -4.24 -4.93
N ALA A 70 12.49 -3.99 -3.82
CA ALA A 70 13.61 -4.83 -3.38
C ALA A 70 13.20 -6.23 -2.90
N MET A 71 11.90 -6.48 -2.67
CA MET A 71 11.36 -7.79 -2.29
C MET A 71 10.51 -8.45 -3.38
N LYS A 72 10.45 -7.89 -4.60
CA LYS A 72 9.80 -8.53 -5.75
C LYS A 72 10.67 -9.63 -6.35
N TRP A 73 10.06 -10.59 -7.05
CA TRP A 73 10.77 -11.74 -7.63
C TRP A 73 11.99 -11.36 -8.45
N LYS A 74 11.86 -10.36 -9.35
CA LYS A 74 12.95 -9.91 -10.23
C LYS A 74 14.18 -9.45 -9.44
N ALA A 75 13.97 -8.78 -8.31
CA ALA A 75 15.06 -8.33 -7.45
C ALA A 75 15.65 -9.45 -6.59
N LEU A 76 14.77 -10.29 -6.01
CA LEU A 76 15.20 -11.33 -5.07
C LEU A 76 15.78 -12.56 -5.73
N ARG A 77 15.38 -12.91 -6.97
CA ARG A 77 15.82 -14.13 -7.66
C ARG A 77 16.29 -13.82 -9.08
N PRO A 78 17.48 -13.19 -9.24
CA PRO A 78 18.00 -12.76 -10.54
C PRO A 78 18.39 -13.92 -11.46
N ALA A 79 18.58 -15.13 -10.94
CA ALA A 79 18.77 -16.37 -11.71
C ALA A 79 18.00 -17.53 -11.05
N PRO A 80 17.74 -18.64 -11.77
CA PRO A 80 16.94 -19.76 -11.24
C PRO A 80 17.46 -20.35 -9.92
N ASP A 81 18.76 -20.37 -9.75
CA ASP A 81 19.50 -20.95 -8.61
C ASP A 81 20.09 -19.89 -7.67
N LYS A 82 19.87 -18.59 -7.92
CA LYS A 82 20.52 -17.50 -7.19
C LYS A 82 19.51 -16.56 -6.57
N PHE A 83 19.69 -16.29 -5.27
CA PHE A 83 18.95 -15.26 -4.55
C PHE A 83 19.83 -14.07 -4.20
N ASP A 84 19.28 -12.86 -4.26
CA ASP A 84 19.92 -11.62 -3.82
C ASP A 84 19.03 -10.90 -2.80
N PHE A 85 19.46 -10.92 -1.56
CA PHE A 85 18.74 -10.34 -0.44
C PHE A 85 19.29 -8.98 0.01
N ARG A 86 20.35 -8.46 -0.63
CA ARG A 86 21.06 -7.25 -0.17
C ARG A 86 20.15 -6.04 0.00
N GLY A 87 19.25 -5.80 -0.98
CA GLY A 87 18.30 -4.68 -0.91
C GLY A 87 17.29 -4.84 0.21
N ALA A 88 16.74 -6.03 0.39
CA ALA A 88 15.78 -6.33 1.44
C ALA A 88 16.44 -6.29 2.83
N ASP A 89 17.63 -6.89 2.98
CA ASP A 89 18.41 -6.86 4.24
C ASP A 89 18.75 -5.42 4.65
N ALA A 90 19.06 -4.54 3.69
CA ALA A 90 19.34 -3.14 3.93
C ALA A 90 18.12 -2.39 4.52
N ILE A 91 16.91 -2.65 3.99
CA ILE A 91 15.66 -2.08 4.52
C ILE A 91 15.42 -2.58 5.96
N LEU A 92 15.58 -3.89 6.21
CA LEU A 92 15.39 -4.43 7.56
C LEU A 92 16.40 -3.85 8.55
N ALA A 93 17.65 -3.68 8.15
CA ALA A 93 18.69 -3.07 8.99
C ALA A 93 18.36 -1.61 9.31
N PHE A 94 17.87 -0.84 8.34
CA PHE A 94 17.41 0.52 8.57
C PHE A 94 16.22 0.53 9.55
N ALA A 95 15.18 -0.26 9.28
CA ALA A 95 13.97 -0.36 10.10
C ALA A 95 14.31 -0.73 11.55
N SER A 96 15.23 -1.68 11.75
CA SER A 96 15.69 -2.10 13.09
C SER A 96 16.33 -0.94 13.86
N ARG A 97 17.20 -0.14 13.22
CA ARG A 97 17.83 1.02 13.87
C ARG A 97 16.83 2.10 14.28
N HIS A 98 15.73 2.22 13.55
CA HIS A 98 14.70 3.24 13.81
C HIS A 98 13.48 2.69 14.58
N GLY A 99 13.52 1.42 15.03
CA GLY A 99 12.40 0.78 15.75
C GLY A 99 11.13 0.69 14.89
N GLN A 100 11.29 0.42 13.60
CA GLN A 100 10.20 0.31 12.63
C GLN A 100 9.91 -1.15 12.31
N LYS A 101 8.66 -1.44 11.96
CA LYS A 101 8.25 -2.73 11.37
C LYS A 101 8.50 -2.73 9.87
N VAL A 102 8.47 -3.91 9.24
CA VAL A 102 8.59 -4.04 7.79
C VAL A 102 7.49 -4.96 7.26
N ARG A 103 6.88 -4.57 6.14
CA ARG A 103 6.02 -5.42 5.31
C ARG A 103 6.83 -5.97 4.14
N GLY A 104 6.69 -7.25 3.84
CA GLY A 104 7.24 -7.86 2.64
C GLY A 104 6.28 -7.71 1.46
N HIS A 105 6.76 -7.19 0.35
CA HIS A 105 6.00 -6.99 -0.88
C HIS A 105 6.84 -7.43 -2.08
N ASN A 106 6.52 -8.52 -2.78
CA ASN A 106 5.47 -9.51 -2.52
C ASN A 106 6.00 -10.93 -2.81
N LEU A 107 5.28 -11.96 -2.35
CA LEU A 107 5.67 -13.36 -2.60
C LEU A 107 5.13 -13.91 -3.93
N CYS A 108 3.98 -13.41 -4.39
CA CYS A 108 3.37 -13.83 -5.66
C CYS A 108 2.68 -12.64 -6.34
N TRP A 109 3.10 -12.34 -7.55
CA TRP A 109 2.48 -11.35 -8.44
C TRP A 109 2.66 -11.78 -9.88
N HIS A 110 1.84 -11.26 -10.78
CA HIS A 110 1.92 -11.55 -12.22
C HIS A 110 2.95 -10.67 -12.95
N GLU A 111 3.38 -9.58 -12.30
CA GLU A 111 4.41 -8.67 -12.80
C GLU A 111 5.74 -8.83 -12.03
N ALA A 112 6.75 -8.09 -12.45
CA ALA A 112 8.10 -8.10 -11.86
C ALA A 112 8.71 -9.50 -11.74
N LEU A 113 8.35 -10.41 -12.65
CA LEU A 113 9.00 -11.69 -12.82
C LEU A 113 10.39 -11.50 -13.46
N PRO A 114 11.39 -12.30 -13.08
CA PRO A 114 12.72 -12.20 -13.67
C PRO A 114 12.75 -12.68 -15.13
N ASP A 115 13.72 -12.20 -15.90
CA ASP A 115 13.82 -12.47 -17.33
C ASP A 115 13.97 -13.96 -17.66
N TRP A 116 14.58 -14.75 -16.75
CA TRP A 116 14.72 -16.21 -16.91
C TRP A 116 13.41 -16.98 -16.77
N PHE A 117 12.36 -16.36 -16.19
CA PHE A 117 11.10 -17.03 -15.85
C PHE A 117 10.45 -17.70 -17.06
N ALA A 118 10.23 -16.94 -18.14
CA ALA A 118 9.53 -17.43 -19.33
C ALA A 118 10.25 -18.59 -20.04
N GLY A 119 11.59 -18.65 -19.96
CA GLY A 119 12.39 -19.71 -20.57
C GLY A 119 12.62 -20.94 -19.69
N THR A 120 12.26 -20.88 -18.40
CA THR A 120 12.60 -21.92 -17.43
C THR A 120 11.40 -22.55 -16.77
N VAL A 121 10.34 -21.76 -16.50
CA VAL A 121 9.17 -22.23 -15.73
C VAL A 121 8.15 -22.85 -16.69
N THR A 122 7.84 -24.12 -16.45
CA THR A 122 6.88 -24.92 -17.22
C THR A 122 5.82 -25.50 -16.27
N LYS A 123 4.75 -26.10 -16.82
CA LYS A 123 3.73 -26.77 -15.99
C LYS A 123 4.30 -27.85 -15.08
N ASP A 124 5.37 -28.54 -15.52
CA ASP A 124 5.95 -29.64 -14.77
C ASP A 124 6.75 -29.17 -13.54
N ASN A 125 7.36 -27.97 -13.59
CA ASN A 125 8.22 -27.47 -12.53
C ASN A 125 7.66 -26.22 -11.78
N ALA A 126 6.61 -25.58 -12.31
CA ALA A 126 6.09 -24.32 -11.79
C ALA A 126 5.77 -24.38 -10.29
N ARG A 127 5.05 -25.41 -9.85
CA ARG A 127 4.67 -25.58 -8.44
C ARG A 127 5.90 -25.70 -7.53
N GLN A 128 6.93 -26.42 -7.97
CA GLN A 128 8.19 -26.58 -7.22
C GLN A 128 8.92 -25.24 -7.11
N ILE A 129 9.16 -24.54 -8.23
CA ILE A 129 9.85 -23.26 -8.29
C ILE A 129 9.11 -22.19 -7.45
N PHE A 130 7.78 -22.19 -7.54
CA PHE A 130 6.91 -21.27 -6.80
C PHE A 130 7.01 -21.47 -5.28
N THR A 131 6.85 -22.70 -4.83
CA THR A 131 6.91 -23.03 -3.40
C THR A 131 8.31 -22.89 -2.83
N GLU A 132 9.35 -23.21 -3.62
CA GLU A 132 10.74 -22.97 -3.25
C GLU A 132 11.02 -21.48 -3.02
N HIS A 133 10.60 -20.62 -3.96
CA HIS A 133 10.78 -19.18 -3.80
C HIS A 133 10.10 -18.66 -2.52
N ILE A 134 8.82 -18.98 -2.33
CA ILE A 134 8.07 -18.53 -1.15
C ILE A 134 8.74 -19.03 0.13
N ARG A 135 9.11 -20.31 0.18
CA ARG A 135 9.77 -20.92 1.36
C ARG A 135 11.12 -20.24 1.66
N THR A 136 11.93 -20.01 0.63
CA THR A 136 13.26 -19.40 0.78
C THR A 136 13.13 -17.95 1.26
N VAL A 137 12.26 -17.17 0.63
CA VAL A 137 12.09 -15.73 0.93
C VAL A 137 11.43 -15.55 2.30
N ALA A 138 10.26 -16.14 2.51
CA ALA A 138 9.53 -15.99 3.77
C ALA A 138 10.31 -16.62 4.94
N GLY A 139 10.98 -17.77 4.72
CA GLY A 139 11.79 -18.44 5.73
C GLY A 139 13.01 -17.63 6.16
N ARG A 140 13.71 -16.93 5.23
CA ARG A 140 14.82 -16.03 5.56
C ARG A 140 14.42 -14.94 6.55
N TYR A 141 13.21 -14.41 6.38
CA TYR A 141 12.69 -13.31 7.18
C TYR A 141 11.71 -13.76 8.27
N ALA A 142 11.60 -15.04 8.54
CA ALA A 142 10.69 -15.58 9.53
C ALA A 142 10.83 -14.87 10.88
N ARG A 143 9.72 -14.40 11.43
CA ARG A 143 9.60 -13.64 12.69
C ARG A 143 10.24 -12.22 12.66
N LYS A 144 10.70 -11.74 11.51
CA LYS A 144 11.30 -10.40 11.36
C LYS A 144 10.34 -9.41 10.70
N LEU A 145 9.37 -9.90 9.94
CA LEU A 145 8.41 -9.07 9.26
C LEU A 145 7.09 -8.99 10.03
N HIS A 146 6.43 -7.85 9.89
CA HIS A 146 5.07 -7.63 10.37
C HIS A 146 4.06 -8.43 9.56
N SER A 147 4.16 -8.35 8.24
CA SER A 147 3.21 -8.97 7.31
C SER A 147 3.87 -9.25 5.96
N TRP A 148 3.26 -10.15 5.18
CA TRP A 148 3.58 -10.42 3.78
C TRP A 148 2.39 -10.16 2.89
N ASP A 149 2.57 -9.46 1.77
CA ASP A 149 1.69 -9.57 0.63
C ASP A 149 1.99 -10.91 -0.04
N VAL A 150 1.19 -11.91 0.31
CA VAL A 150 1.42 -13.28 -0.17
C VAL A 150 1.02 -13.42 -1.62
N VAL A 151 -0.15 -12.89 -1.96
CA VAL A 151 -0.63 -12.79 -3.35
C VAL A 151 -1.09 -11.37 -3.60
N ASN A 152 -0.59 -10.80 -4.70
CA ASN A 152 -0.91 -9.46 -5.16
C ASN A 152 -1.75 -9.53 -6.44
N GLU A 153 -2.90 -8.82 -6.48
CA GLU A 153 -3.70 -8.52 -7.66
C GLU A 153 -4.22 -9.75 -8.43
N ALA A 154 -4.74 -10.74 -7.72
CA ALA A 154 -5.24 -11.96 -8.35
C ALA A 154 -6.64 -11.81 -8.96
N ILE A 155 -7.41 -10.75 -8.64
CA ILE A 155 -8.75 -10.52 -9.20
C ILE A 155 -8.69 -9.55 -10.37
N ASP A 156 -9.33 -9.95 -11.48
CA ASP A 156 -9.52 -9.12 -12.67
C ASP A 156 -10.87 -9.45 -13.31
N THR A 157 -11.84 -8.59 -13.06
CA THR A 157 -13.21 -8.75 -13.57
C THR A 157 -13.31 -8.70 -15.09
N LYS A 158 -12.27 -8.16 -15.77
CA LYS A 158 -12.17 -8.12 -17.23
C LYS A 158 -11.54 -9.37 -17.84
N SER A 159 -11.08 -10.32 -17.02
CA SER A 159 -10.47 -11.57 -17.48
C SER A 159 -11.43 -12.47 -18.28
N GLY A 160 -12.74 -12.28 -18.11
CA GLY A 160 -13.78 -13.12 -18.70
C GLY A 160 -13.90 -14.52 -18.05
N ARG A 161 -13.24 -14.74 -16.91
CA ARG A 161 -13.31 -15.99 -16.16
C ARG A 161 -14.47 -15.98 -15.17
N PRO A 162 -15.20 -17.10 -15.02
CA PRO A 162 -16.30 -17.17 -14.04
C PRO A 162 -15.86 -17.01 -12.58
N ASP A 163 -14.61 -17.36 -12.27
CA ASP A 163 -14.02 -17.22 -10.93
C ASP A 163 -13.41 -15.82 -10.68
N GLY A 164 -13.46 -14.91 -11.66
CA GLY A 164 -12.91 -13.56 -11.57
C GLY A 164 -11.39 -13.49 -11.46
N LEU A 165 -10.67 -14.61 -11.54
CA LEU A 165 -9.23 -14.63 -11.41
C LEU A 165 -8.55 -14.00 -12.64
N ARG A 166 -7.51 -13.22 -12.37
CA ARG A 166 -6.61 -12.63 -13.38
C ARG A 166 -5.91 -13.73 -14.17
N LYS A 167 -5.89 -13.59 -15.49
CA LYS A 167 -5.01 -14.39 -16.35
C LYS A 167 -3.57 -14.04 -16.02
N SER A 168 -2.88 -14.95 -15.38
CA SER A 168 -1.50 -14.77 -14.92
C SER A 168 -0.68 -16.02 -15.18
N PRO A 169 0.65 -15.92 -15.28
CA PRO A 169 1.51 -17.11 -15.44
C PRO A 169 1.28 -18.17 -14.36
N TRP A 170 1.02 -17.74 -13.14
CA TRP A 170 0.77 -18.65 -12.01
C TRP A 170 -0.54 -19.43 -12.18
N LEU A 171 -1.61 -18.75 -12.61
CA LEU A 171 -2.88 -19.40 -12.92
C LEU A 171 -2.76 -20.40 -14.09
N GLU A 172 -2.01 -20.04 -15.13
CA GLU A 172 -1.84 -20.87 -16.32
C GLU A 172 -0.97 -22.10 -16.08
N LEU A 173 0.07 -21.95 -15.23
CA LEU A 173 1.06 -23.00 -14.99
C LEU A 173 0.69 -23.92 -13.81
N ILE A 174 0.00 -23.41 -12.79
CA ILE A 174 -0.31 -24.16 -11.58
C ILE A 174 -1.81 -24.47 -11.47
N GLY A 175 -2.67 -23.59 -11.98
CA GLY A 175 -4.11 -23.63 -11.75
C GLY A 175 -4.56 -22.70 -10.62
N PRO A 176 -5.89 -22.56 -10.38
CA PRO A 176 -6.45 -21.63 -9.42
C PRO A 176 -6.00 -21.89 -7.97
N GLU A 177 -5.57 -23.09 -7.66
CA GLU A 177 -5.01 -23.43 -6.35
C GLU A 177 -3.67 -22.76 -6.02
N TYR A 178 -3.02 -22.05 -6.98
CA TYR A 178 -1.77 -21.35 -6.69
C TYR A 178 -1.88 -20.39 -5.49
N ILE A 179 -3.06 -19.79 -5.30
CA ILE A 179 -3.33 -18.87 -4.19
C ILE A 179 -3.27 -19.63 -2.85
N ASP A 180 -4.00 -20.74 -2.75
CA ASP A 180 -4.01 -21.57 -1.53
C ASP A 180 -2.62 -22.11 -1.22
N VAL A 181 -1.89 -22.55 -2.25
CA VAL A 181 -0.49 -23.01 -2.17
C VAL A 181 0.42 -21.92 -1.64
N ALA A 182 0.30 -20.69 -2.16
CA ALA A 182 1.10 -19.55 -1.71
C ALA A 182 0.92 -19.29 -0.21
N PHE A 183 -0.33 -19.13 0.24
CA PHE A 183 -0.63 -18.84 1.64
C PHE A 183 -0.22 -19.95 2.60
N ARG A 184 -0.48 -21.20 2.26
CA ARG A 184 -0.05 -22.34 3.09
C ARG A 184 1.47 -22.46 3.16
N THR A 185 2.17 -22.23 2.05
CA THR A 185 3.64 -22.24 2.01
C THR A 185 4.22 -21.09 2.82
N ALA A 186 3.66 -19.88 2.69
CA ALA A 186 4.09 -18.71 3.45
C ALA A 186 3.91 -18.92 4.97
N ARG A 187 2.75 -19.43 5.40
CA ARG A 187 2.49 -19.74 6.83
C ARG A 187 3.44 -20.79 7.38
N ALA A 188 3.74 -21.82 6.59
CA ALA A 188 4.71 -22.84 7.00
C ALA A 188 6.13 -22.29 7.14
N ALA A 189 6.51 -21.34 6.27
CA ALA A 189 7.84 -20.72 6.29
C ALA A 189 7.96 -19.61 7.34
N ASP A 190 6.91 -18.81 7.55
CA ASP A 190 6.84 -17.77 8.59
C ASP A 190 5.54 -17.89 9.39
N PRO A 191 5.57 -18.53 10.55
CA PRO A 191 4.35 -18.74 11.36
C PRO A 191 3.86 -17.48 12.09
N LYS A 192 4.58 -16.36 12.05
CA LYS A 192 4.29 -15.15 12.83
C LYS A 192 3.83 -13.95 12.01
N ALA A 193 4.33 -13.80 10.79
CA ALA A 193 3.90 -12.70 9.93
C ALA A 193 2.40 -12.80 9.59
N LEU A 194 1.73 -11.66 9.54
CA LEU A 194 0.36 -11.57 9.01
C LEU A 194 0.38 -11.82 7.50
N LEU A 195 -0.49 -12.69 7.02
CA LEU A 195 -0.59 -13.04 5.61
C LEU A 195 -1.69 -12.21 4.94
N THR A 196 -1.33 -11.42 3.96
CA THR A 196 -2.19 -10.44 3.30
C THR A 196 -2.45 -10.83 1.84
N TYR A 197 -3.69 -10.71 1.41
CA TYR A 197 -4.06 -10.56 0.00
C TYR A 197 -4.12 -9.06 -0.31
N ASN A 198 -3.43 -8.56 -1.33
CA ASN A 198 -3.35 -7.14 -1.66
C ASN A 198 -3.90 -6.87 -3.07
N ASP A 199 -4.73 -5.83 -3.24
CA ASP A 199 -5.32 -5.50 -4.54
C ASP A 199 -5.64 -4.00 -4.66
N TYR A 200 -5.80 -3.53 -5.90
CA TYR A 200 -6.21 -2.20 -6.33
C TYR A 200 -7.56 -2.23 -7.03
N GLY A 201 -8.13 -1.04 -7.30
CA GLY A 201 -9.39 -0.93 -8.05
C GLY A 201 -10.56 -1.54 -7.29
N ILE A 202 -10.56 -1.39 -5.98
CA ILE A 202 -11.59 -1.82 -5.04
C ILE A 202 -12.05 -0.65 -4.14
N GLU A 203 -11.59 0.57 -4.43
CA GLU A 203 -11.78 1.75 -3.60
C GLU A 203 -13.07 2.50 -3.93
N GLU A 204 -13.36 2.71 -5.23
CA GLU A 204 -14.45 3.57 -5.68
C GLU A 204 -15.80 2.83 -5.77
N ASP A 205 -16.88 3.59 -5.73
CA ASP A 205 -18.25 3.03 -5.88
C ASP A 205 -18.72 2.97 -7.34
N SER A 206 -17.78 2.71 -8.27
CA SER A 206 -18.11 2.35 -9.65
C SER A 206 -18.60 0.91 -9.76
N ALA A 207 -19.36 0.61 -10.82
CA ALA A 207 -19.84 -0.76 -11.07
C ALA A 207 -18.68 -1.77 -11.22
N GLU A 208 -17.58 -1.36 -11.87
CA GLU A 208 -16.40 -2.18 -12.06
C GLU A 208 -15.72 -2.51 -10.73
N GLN A 209 -15.46 -1.50 -9.91
CA GLN A 209 -14.80 -1.70 -8.61
C GLN A 209 -15.71 -2.41 -7.61
N THR A 210 -17.04 -2.21 -7.69
CA THR A 210 -18.01 -2.99 -6.91
C THR A 210 -17.93 -4.48 -7.26
N ALA A 211 -17.94 -4.83 -8.54
CA ALA A 211 -17.79 -6.23 -8.97
C ALA A 211 -16.43 -6.81 -8.53
N LYS A 212 -15.36 -6.00 -8.55
CA LYS A 212 -14.05 -6.45 -8.08
C LYS A 212 -14.02 -6.68 -6.57
N ARG A 213 -14.64 -5.82 -5.74
CA ARG A 213 -14.83 -6.06 -4.30
C ARG A 213 -15.56 -7.38 -4.04
N GLU A 214 -16.62 -7.65 -4.79
CA GLU A 214 -17.36 -8.93 -4.69
C GLU A 214 -16.45 -10.13 -5.02
N GLY A 215 -15.63 -10.02 -6.06
CA GLY A 215 -14.64 -11.05 -6.41
C GLY A 215 -13.61 -11.28 -5.31
N VAL A 216 -13.10 -10.22 -4.68
CA VAL A 216 -12.18 -10.33 -3.53
C VAL A 216 -12.88 -10.99 -2.33
N LEU A 217 -14.11 -10.59 -2.01
CA LEU A 217 -14.87 -11.21 -0.92
C LEU A 217 -15.10 -12.69 -1.18
N GLN A 218 -15.49 -13.08 -2.40
CA GLN A 218 -15.68 -14.49 -2.77
C GLN A 218 -14.38 -15.29 -2.65
N LEU A 219 -13.25 -14.74 -3.12
CA LEU A 219 -11.93 -15.36 -2.98
C LEU A 219 -11.62 -15.62 -1.50
N VAL A 220 -11.69 -14.58 -0.67
CA VAL A 220 -11.32 -14.65 0.76
C VAL A 220 -12.25 -15.58 1.53
N GLN A 221 -13.57 -15.54 1.29
CA GLN A 221 -14.52 -16.47 1.87
C GLN A 221 -14.23 -17.92 1.48
N GLY A 222 -13.91 -18.15 0.20
CA GLY A 222 -13.49 -19.45 -0.30
C GLY A 222 -12.22 -19.95 0.38
N MET A 223 -11.21 -19.10 0.53
CA MET A 223 -9.97 -19.42 1.26
C MET A 223 -10.27 -19.83 2.70
N LYS A 224 -11.08 -19.06 3.43
CA LYS A 224 -11.46 -19.39 4.82
C LYS A 224 -12.22 -20.70 4.92
N LYS A 225 -13.16 -20.98 4.00
CA LYS A 225 -13.87 -22.27 3.96
C LYS A 225 -12.95 -23.46 3.77
N ARG A 226 -11.86 -23.29 3.00
CA ARG A 226 -10.84 -24.33 2.78
C ARG A 226 -9.74 -24.36 3.86
N GLY A 227 -9.87 -23.53 4.91
CA GLY A 227 -8.87 -23.44 5.99
C GLY A 227 -7.51 -22.93 5.50
N VAL A 228 -7.49 -22.03 4.51
CA VAL A 228 -6.28 -21.33 4.06
C VAL A 228 -5.97 -20.19 5.04
N PRO A 229 -4.73 -20.08 5.53
CA PRO A 229 -4.36 -19.08 6.52
C PRO A 229 -4.25 -17.69 5.86
N ILE A 230 -5.25 -16.84 6.08
CA ILE A 230 -5.26 -15.44 5.69
C ILE A 230 -5.61 -14.58 6.91
N ASP A 231 -4.86 -13.50 7.13
CA ASP A 231 -5.00 -12.62 8.30
C ASP A 231 -5.47 -11.21 7.93
N ALA A 232 -5.18 -10.75 6.71
CA ALA A 232 -5.50 -9.40 6.29
C ALA A 232 -5.80 -9.27 4.80
N VAL A 233 -6.45 -8.16 4.43
CA VAL A 233 -6.59 -7.68 3.06
C VAL A 233 -5.96 -6.31 2.96
N GLY A 234 -5.12 -6.12 1.95
CA GLY A 234 -4.56 -4.83 1.56
C GLY A 234 -5.43 -4.14 0.52
N VAL A 235 -5.68 -2.86 0.72
CA VAL A 235 -6.30 -1.93 -0.23
C VAL A 235 -5.18 -1.00 -0.70
N GLN A 236 -4.80 -1.08 -1.98
CA GLN A 236 -3.64 -0.31 -2.46
C GLN A 236 -3.87 1.19 -2.36
N SER A 237 -5.05 1.65 -2.71
CA SER A 237 -5.44 3.06 -2.54
C SER A 237 -4.66 4.03 -3.44
N HIS A 238 -4.38 3.63 -4.68
CA HIS A 238 -3.94 4.54 -5.72
C HIS A 238 -5.14 5.37 -6.20
N LEU A 239 -5.35 6.53 -5.58
CA LEU A 239 -6.53 7.37 -5.80
C LEU A 239 -6.24 8.53 -6.75
N SER A 240 -7.29 9.25 -7.12
CA SER A 240 -7.20 10.45 -7.95
C SER A 240 -7.96 11.61 -7.30
N ALA A 241 -7.36 12.79 -7.30
CA ALA A 241 -7.99 14.00 -6.77
C ALA A 241 -9.10 14.55 -7.70
N SER A 242 -9.21 14.03 -8.92
CA SER A 242 -10.27 14.38 -9.88
C SER A 242 -11.45 13.40 -9.87
N ASP A 243 -11.33 12.26 -9.21
CA ASP A 243 -12.38 11.24 -9.20
C ASP A 243 -13.24 11.35 -7.93
N PRO A 244 -14.47 10.79 -7.93
CA PRO A 244 -15.29 10.75 -6.73
C PRO A 244 -14.57 10.06 -5.57
N LEU A 245 -14.71 10.61 -4.36
CA LEU A 245 -14.18 9.99 -3.17
C LEU A 245 -14.80 8.60 -2.93
N PRO A 246 -13.99 7.62 -2.47
CA PRO A 246 -14.50 6.34 -2.01
C PRO A 246 -15.60 6.51 -0.96
N GLY A 247 -16.65 5.72 -1.05
CA GLY A 247 -17.87 5.95 -0.29
C GLY A 247 -18.36 4.73 0.51
N ALA A 248 -19.69 4.56 0.50
CA ALA A 248 -20.36 3.55 1.30
C ALA A 248 -19.99 2.12 0.91
N GLY A 249 -19.73 1.85 -0.36
CA GLY A 249 -19.39 0.50 -0.84
C GLY A 249 -18.04 0.04 -0.32
N LEU A 250 -17.02 0.89 -0.32
CA LEU A 250 -15.73 0.55 0.29
C LEU A 250 -15.87 0.35 1.80
N ARG A 251 -16.60 1.21 2.49
CA ARG A 251 -16.82 1.07 3.93
C ARG A 251 -17.48 -0.25 4.28
N GLU A 252 -18.51 -0.66 3.54
CA GLU A 252 -19.17 -1.95 3.77
C GLU A 252 -18.24 -3.12 3.47
N PHE A 253 -17.44 -3.04 2.40
CA PHE A 253 -16.41 -4.04 2.11
C PHE A 253 -15.43 -4.22 3.28
N VAL A 254 -14.92 -3.11 3.85
CA VAL A 254 -14.02 -3.14 5.02
C VAL A 254 -14.71 -3.80 6.22
N ARG A 255 -15.97 -3.49 6.48
CA ARG A 255 -16.76 -4.10 7.56
C ARG A 255 -16.99 -5.59 7.35
N GLU A 256 -17.29 -6.03 6.12
CA GLU A 256 -17.42 -7.46 5.80
C GLU A 256 -16.12 -8.23 6.10
N LEU A 257 -14.96 -7.65 5.73
CA LEU A 257 -13.67 -8.23 6.11
C LEU A 257 -13.50 -8.30 7.63
N GLY A 258 -13.96 -7.28 8.37
CA GLY A 258 -13.97 -7.27 9.83
C GLY A 258 -14.84 -8.36 10.44
N ARG A 259 -16.05 -8.63 9.88
CA ARG A 259 -16.92 -9.74 10.28
C ARG A 259 -16.24 -11.10 10.07
N MET A 260 -15.38 -11.21 9.07
CA MET A 260 -14.54 -12.38 8.83
C MET A 260 -13.29 -12.44 9.72
N LYS A 261 -13.13 -11.51 10.67
CA LYS A 261 -11.95 -11.38 11.56
C LYS A 261 -10.65 -11.14 10.79
N LEU A 262 -10.71 -10.37 9.71
CA LEU A 262 -9.56 -9.95 8.94
C LEU A 262 -9.22 -8.49 9.24
N GLN A 263 -7.92 -8.21 9.33
CA GLN A 263 -7.42 -6.85 9.33
C GLN A 263 -7.47 -6.26 7.92
N VAL A 264 -7.50 -4.95 7.84
CA VAL A 264 -7.37 -4.20 6.59
C VAL A 264 -6.18 -3.25 6.71
N PHE A 265 -5.36 -3.22 5.68
CA PHE A 265 -4.26 -2.28 5.53
C PHE A 265 -4.51 -1.39 4.32
N VAL A 266 -4.37 -0.08 4.47
CA VAL A 266 -4.14 0.83 3.35
C VAL A 266 -2.65 0.70 3.02
N THR A 267 -2.31 0.20 1.82
CA THR A 267 -0.97 -0.35 1.57
C THR A 267 -0.06 0.50 0.69
N GLU A 268 -0.65 1.31 -0.21
CA GLU A 268 0.09 1.98 -1.28
C GLU A 268 -0.50 3.36 -1.62
N LEU A 269 -1.02 4.06 -0.61
CA LEU A 269 -1.76 5.32 -0.80
C LEU A 269 -0.90 6.38 -1.50
N ASP A 270 -1.37 6.84 -2.61
CA ASP A 270 -0.98 8.07 -3.28
C ASP A 270 -2.18 8.71 -3.99
N ILE A 271 -2.10 10.02 -4.25
CA ILE A 271 -3.21 10.77 -4.84
C ILE A 271 -2.77 11.39 -6.15
N ASN A 272 -3.15 10.79 -7.25
CA ASN A 272 -2.89 11.30 -8.59
C ASN A 272 -3.65 12.61 -8.83
N GLU A 273 -2.93 13.67 -9.23
CA GLU A 273 -3.52 14.97 -9.58
C GLU A 273 -3.45 15.30 -11.09
N ARG A 274 -3.14 14.32 -11.91
CA ARG A 274 -2.89 14.49 -13.35
C ARG A 274 -3.96 15.31 -14.09
N LYS A 275 -5.22 15.16 -13.68
CA LYS A 275 -6.37 15.82 -14.31
C LYS A 275 -6.86 17.04 -13.52
N VAL A 276 -6.24 17.37 -12.40
CA VAL A 276 -6.64 18.55 -11.62
C VAL A 276 -6.07 19.79 -12.27
N GLU A 277 -6.95 20.70 -12.65
CA GLU A 277 -6.58 22.01 -13.20
C GLU A 277 -6.34 23.03 -12.09
N GLY A 278 -5.69 24.14 -12.42
CA GLY A 278 -5.45 25.25 -11.52
C GLY A 278 -3.97 25.40 -11.10
N SER A 279 -3.74 26.30 -10.16
CA SER A 279 -2.42 26.56 -9.57
C SER A 279 -1.93 25.36 -8.73
N VAL A 280 -0.64 25.32 -8.42
CA VAL A 280 -0.07 24.31 -7.52
C VAL A 280 -0.83 24.27 -6.19
N ALA A 281 -1.10 25.44 -5.59
CA ALA A 281 -1.82 25.52 -4.31
C ALA A 281 -3.24 24.92 -4.38
N GLU A 282 -3.96 25.12 -5.48
CA GLU A 282 -5.30 24.52 -5.68
C GLU A 282 -5.22 23.01 -5.86
N ARG A 283 -4.21 22.51 -6.57
CA ARG A 283 -3.97 21.08 -6.74
C ARG A 283 -3.59 20.42 -5.42
N ASP A 284 -2.65 21.00 -4.68
CA ASP A 284 -2.25 20.53 -3.35
C ASP A 284 -3.43 20.49 -2.38
N ALA A 285 -4.31 21.49 -2.41
CA ALA A 285 -5.53 21.50 -1.60
C ALA A 285 -6.50 20.37 -1.99
N ALA A 286 -6.62 20.05 -3.28
CA ALA A 286 -7.44 18.94 -3.75
C ALA A 286 -6.88 17.59 -3.28
N VAL A 287 -5.57 17.38 -3.40
CA VAL A 287 -4.87 16.19 -2.90
C VAL A 287 -5.04 16.05 -1.38
N ALA A 288 -4.80 17.12 -0.63
CA ALA A 288 -4.95 17.14 0.82
C ALA A 288 -6.37 16.75 1.28
N ARG A 289 -7.39 17.24 0.57
CA ARG A 289 -8.79 16.89 0.85
C ARG A 289 -9.02 15.38 0.71
N VAL A 290 -8.50 14.76 -0.37
CA VAL A 290 -8.65 13.31 -0.58
C VAL A 290 -7.93 12.53 0.54
N TYR A 291 -6.70 12.92 0.91
CA TYR A 291 -6.01 12.32 2.05
C TYR A 291 -6.85 12.36 3.33
N LYS A 292 -7.38 13.55 3.65
CA LYS A 292 -8.18 13.75 4.86
C LYS A 292 -9.44 12.89 4.88
N ASP A 293 -10.25 13.00 3.83
CA ASP A 293 -11.57 12.37 3.79
C ASP A 293 -11.46 10.85 3.71
N TYR A 294 -10.56 10.36 2.83
CA TYR A 294 -10.34 8.92 2.65
C TYR A 294 -9.76 8.27 3.91
N VAL A 295 -8.68 8.80 4.43
CA VAL A 295 -8.03 8.20 5.60
C VAL A 295 -8.94 8.29 6.83
N THR A 296 -9.66 9.40 7.04
CA THR A 296 -10.67 9.51 8.12
C THR A 296 -11.71 8.41 8.02
N MET A 297 -12.24 8.15 6.82
CA MET A 297 -13.21 7.08 6.58
C MET A 297 -12.62 5.70 6.90
N MET A 298 -11.38 5.44 6.46
CA MET A 298 -10.73 4.14 6.65
C MET A 298 -10.41 3.89 8.12
N VAL A 299 -9.78 4.84 8.81
CA VAL A 299 -9.35 4.64 10.20
C VAL A 299 -10.53 4.65 11.20
N ALA A 300 -11.72 5.08 10.78
CA ALA A 300 -12.94 4.94 11.58
C ALA A 300 -13.37 3.46 11.75
N GLU A 301 -12.94 2.57 10.85
CA GLU A 301 -13.27 1.15 10.93
C GLU A 301 -12.22 0.42 11.82
N PRO A 302 -12.67 -0.31 12.85
CA PRO A 302 -11.76 -0.84 13.89
C PRO A 302 -10.76 -1.88 13.38
N ASN A 303 -11.05 -2.57 12.30
CA ASN A 303 -10.18 -3.56 11.69
C ASN A 303 -9.14 -2.96 10.72
N VAL A 304 -9.16 -1.65 10.47
CA VAL A 304 -8.06 -0.96 9.76
C VAL A 304 -6.94 -0.70 10.76
N SER A 305 -5.74 -1.20 10.50
CA SER A 305 -4.63 -1.15 11.45
C SER A 305 -3.34 -0.53 10.92
N ALA A 306 -3.26 -0.27 9.60
CA ALA A 306 -2.10 0.35 8.99
C ALA A 306 -2.50 1.26 7.82
N VAL A 307 -1.75 2.37 7.66
CA VAL A 307 -1.84 3.28 6.51
C VAL A 307 -0.43 3.52 5.99
N LEU A 308 -0.14 3.07 4.77
CA LEU A 308 1.15 3.28 4.12
C LEU A 308 0.95 4.04 2.79
N THR A 309 1.80 5.02 2.56
CA THR A 309 1.89 5.72 1.28
C THR A 309 2.85 5.00 0.32
N TRP A 310 2.63 5.12 -0.99
CA TRP A 310 3.54 4.55 -1.98
C TRP A 310 4.67 5.51 -2.32
N GLY A 311 5.56 5.69 -1.37
CA GLY A 311 6.57 6.75 -1.27
C GLY A 311 6.26 7.70 -0.12
N ILE A 312 7.18 8.60 0.21
CA ILE A 312 6.98 9.61 1.25
C ILE A 312 7.11 11.04 0.71
N THR A 313 7.82 11.22 -0.40
CA THR A 313 8.14 12.50 -1.04
C THR A 313 7.87 12.43 -2.53
N ASP A 314 7.35 13.52 -3.09
CA ASP A 314 7.10 13.67 -4.52
C ASP A 314 8.36 13.54 -5.37
N ARG A 315 9.53 13.78 -4.78
CA ARG A 315 10.84 13.66 -5.45
C ARG A 315 11.04 12.32 -6.18
N TYR A 316 10.40 11.25 -5.70
CA TYR A 316 10.57 9.88 -6.21
C TYR A 316 9.25 9.20 -6.53
N THR A 317 8.19 9.96 -6.75
CA THR A 317 6.90 9.38 -7.09
C THR A 317 6.95 8.67 -8.44
N TRP A 318 6.34 7.47 -8.52
CA TRP A 318 6.18 6.75 -9.77
C TRP A 318 5.15 7.40 -10.70
N LEU A 319 4.31 8.29 -10.17
CA LEU A 319 3.28 9.00 -10.92
C LEU A 319 3.85 10.04 -11.89
N ASP A 320 5.12 10.41 -11.76
CA ASP A 320 5.83 11.26 -12.75
C ASP A 320 6.43 10.44 -13.93
N ALA A 321 6.30 9.11 -13.91
CA ALA A 321 6.68 8.31 -15.06
C ALA A 321 5.81 8.67 -16.29
N PRO A 322 6.34 8.59 -17.54
CA PRO A 322 5.67 9.09 -18.75
C PRO A 322 4.22 8.64 -18.95
N LYS A 323 3.88 7.43 -18.48
CA LYS A 323 2.52 6.87 -18.57
C LYS A 323 1.53 7.61 -17.68
N TYR A 324 1.97 8.15 -16.55
CA TYR A 324 1.14 8.73 -15.51
C TYR A 324 1.35 10.24 -15.33
N ALA A 325 2.42 10.78 -15.92
CA ALA A 325 2.79 12.18 -15.82
C ALA A 325 1.66 13.11 -16.29
N ARG A 326 1.65 14.31 -15.74
CA ARG A 326 0.72 15.38 -16.11
C ARG A 326 0.92 15.79 -17.57
N PRO A 327 -0.17 16.08 -18.31
CA PRO A 327 -0.08 16.53 -19.71
C PRO A 327 0.64 17.86 -19.88
N ASP A 328 0.64 18.72 -18.86
CA ASP A 328 1.29 20.03 -18.84
C ASP A 328 2.79 19.97 -18.51
N GLY A 329 3.34 18.78 -18.26
CA GLY A 329 4.74 18.56 -17.92
C GLY A 329 5.13 19.01 -16.51
N GLN A 330 4.20 19.48 -15.69
CA GLN A 330 4.47 19.80 -14.29
C GLN A 330 4.58 18.53 -13.44
N PRO A 331 5.43 18.50 -12.40
CA PRO A 331 5.46 17.40 -11.45
C PRO A 331 4.15 17.32 -10.66
N GLN A 332 3.86 16.14 -10.14
CA GLN A 332 2.69 15.89 -9.31
C GLN A 332 3.01 16.03 -7.81
N GLY A 333 2.13 16.73 -7.07
CA GLY A 333 2.15 16.82 -5.60
C GLY A 333 1.24 15.76 -4.97
N CYS A 334 1.65 14.50 -4.98
CA CYS A 334 0.81 13.34 -4.67
C CYS A 334 1.08 12.69 -3.31
N LEU A 335 2.14 13.12 -2.60
CA LEU A 335 2.63 12.50 -1.37
C LEU A 335 2.71 13.51 -0.21
N PRO A 336 2.91 13.04 1.05
CA PRO A 336 2.92 13.92 2.22
C PRO A 336 4.05 14.97 2.25
N PHE A 337 5.14 14.74 1.52
CA PHE A 337 6.27 15.68 1.44
C PHE A 337 6.60 15.99 -0.01
N ASP A 338 6.92 17.24 -0.26
CA ASP A 338 7.32 17.71 -1.60
C ASP A 338 8.70 17.18 -2.03
N ALA A 339 9.15 17.58 -3.23
CA ALA A 339 10.44 17.17 -3.78
C ALA A 339 11.67 17.74 -3.01
N ASN A 340 11.47 18.70 -2.10
CA ASN A 340 12.49 19.29 -1.24
C ASN A 340 12.45 18.75 0.19
N TYR A 341 11.61 17.72 0.44
CA TYR A 341 11.37 17.13 1.77
C TYR A 341 10.63 18.05 2.75
N GLU A 342 9.99 19.12 2.24
CA GLU A 342 9.15 19.98 3.04
C GLU A 342 7.71 19.40 3.14
N PRO A 343 7.01 19.60 4.27
CA PRO A 343 5.67 19.06 4.45
C PRO A 343 4.67 19.74 3.50
N ALA A 344 4.03 18.96 2.64
CA ALA A 344 2.94 19.40 1.79
C ALA A 344 1.62 19.50 2.58
N PRO A 345 0.56 20.17 2.06
CA PRO A 345 -0.78 20.15 2.65
C PRO A 345 -1.30 18.73 2.94
N ALA A 346 -0.92 17.75 2.12
CA ALA A 346 -1.24 16.33 2.29
C ALA A 346 -0.70 15.75 3.62
N PHE A 347 0.48 16.21 4.10
CA PHE A 347 1.02 15.79 5.39
C PHE A 347 0.08 16.15 6.55
N PHE A 348 -0.36 17.40 6.60
CA PHE A 348 -1.24 17.88 7.67
C PHE A 348 -2.60 17.21 7.61
N ALA A 349 -3.14 17.04 6.40
CA ALA A 349 -4.39 16.32 6.17
C ALA A 349 -4.34 14.86 6.63
N LEU A 350 -3.26 14.15 6.29
CA LEU A 350 -3.04 12.77 6.73
C LEU A 350 -2.91 12.68 8.25
N ARG A 351 -2.14 13.59 8.88
CA ARG A 351 -1.97 13.64 10.33
C ARG A 351 -3.29 13.84 11.06
N ASP A 352 -4.07 14.83 10.63
CA ASP A 352 -5.39 15.12 11.20
C ASP A 352 -6.36 13.94 11.01
N ALA A 353 -6.29 13.25 9.87
CA ALA A 353 -7.09 12.06 9.61
C ALA A 353 -6.72 10.91 10.56
N LEU A 354 -5.43 10.67 10.82
CA LEU A 354 -5.00 9.67 11.80
C LEU A 354 -5.55 9.97 13.20
N ASP A 355 -5.58 11.25 13.61
CA ASP A 355 -6.12 11.68 14.90
C ASP A 355 -7.63 11.47 15.04
N SER A 356 -8.37 11.42 13.94
CA SER A 356 -9.81 11.19 13.94
C SER A 356 -10.21 9.80 14.41
N ARG A 357 -9.28 8.83 14.45
CA ARG A 357 -9.54 7.51 15.00
C ARG A 357 -9.88 7.62 16.48
N ARG A 358 -11.04 7.12 16.86
CA ARG A 358 -11.44 7.03 18.27
C ARG A 358 -10.44 6.17 19.03
N SER A 359 -9.93 6.67 20.15
CA SER A 359 -9.18 5.85 21.10
C SER A 359 -10.07 4.69 21.54
N ASN A 360 -9.52 3.46 21.57
CA ASN A 360 -10.18 2.38 22.29
C ASN A 360 -10.10 2.69 23.80
N GLU A 361 -10.90 3.66 24.26
CA GLU A 361 -11.17 3.75 25.68
C GLU A 361 -12.06 2.56 26.03
N GLN A 362 -11.46 1.64 26.78
CA GLN A 362 -12.12 0.52 27.43
C GLN A 362 -13.11 1.00 28.47
#